data_38221832c04ac3e791e76c64669eff95
#
_entry.id   38221832c04ac3e791e76c64669eff95
#
_cell.length_a   1.000
_cell.length_b   1.000
_cell.length_c   1.000
_cell.angle_alpha   90.00
_cell.angle_beta   90.00
_cell.angle_gamma   90.00
#
_symmetry.space_group_name_H-M   'P 1'
#
loop_
_entity.id
_entity.type
_entity.pdbx_description
1 polymer ?
#
loop_
_entity_poly.entity_id
_entity_poly.type
_entity_poly.pdbx_seq_one_letter_code
_entity_poly.pdbx_strand_id
1 'polypeptide(L)'
;VLAAFIHHVDVVITIHGYGRKGLFTTLLLGGQNRALASHVAGHLRTALPAYEIEDDLANIPSDLAGQHNDNPVNRVRNRGVQIELPPRVRGSSPLWWDWEGPHLTPHTLSLITGLVNSANTWYHKKAV
;
A
#
# COMPACT_ATOMS: atom_id res chain seq x y z
N VAL A 1 1.85 6.10 22.86
CA VAL A 1 0.91 6.34 21.74
C VAL A 1 0.91 5.19 20.75
N LEU A 2 2.07 4.79 20.23
CA LEU A 2 2.15 3.67 19.29
C LEU A 2 1.62 2.36 19.89
N ALA A 3 1.98 2.05 21.14
CA ALA A 3 1.50 0.83 21.79
C ALA A 3 -0.02 0.83 21.93
N ALA A 4 -0.63 1.94 22.30
CA ALA A 4 -2.08 2.07 22.39
C ALA A 4 -2.76 1.84 21.03
N PHE A 5 -2.19 2.40 19.96
CA PHE A 5 -2.69 2.19 18.61
C PHE A 5 -2.61 0.72 18.20
N ILE A 6 -1.47 0.09 18.43
CA ILE A 6 -1.24 -1.33 18.08
C ILE A 6 -2.27 -2.24 18.78
N HIS A 7 -2.61 -1.94 20.04
CA HIS A 7 -3.60 -2.71 20.77
C HIS A 7 -5.04 -2.42 20.36
N HIS A 8 -5.29 -1.27 19.76
CA HIS A 8 -6.63 -0.82 19.39
C HIS A 8 -7.12 -1.42 18.06
N VAL A 9 -6.23 -1.66 17.11
CA VAL A 9 -6.61 -2.07 15.75
C VAL A 9 -6.30 -3.55 15.50
N ASP A 10 -7.10 -4.18 14.63
CA ASP A 10 -6.89 -5.58 14.24
C ASP A 10 -5.89 -5.72 13.11
N VAL A 11 -5.96 -4.84 12.13
CA VAL A 11 -5.07 -4.80 10.96
C VAL A 11 -4.58 -3.38 10.76
N VAL A 12 -3.47 -3.23 10.06
CA VAL A 12 -2.93 -1.92 9.71
C VAL A 12 -2.38 -1.94 8.30
N ILE A 13 -2.52 -0.82 7.61
CA ILE A 13 -1.84 -0.55 6.34
C ILE A 13 -0.88 0.59 6.59
N THR A 14 0.41 0.38 6.36
CA THR A 14 1.41 1.42 6.45
C THR A 14 1.81 1.88 5.06
N ILE A 15 1.99 3.18 4.90
CA ILE A 15 2.30 3.82 3.62
C ILE A 15 3.71 4.39 3.68
N HIS A 16 4.56 3.93 2.78
CA HIS A 16 5.95 4.38 2.67
C HIS A 16 6.21 4.86 1.24
N GLY A 17 7.15 5.78 1.09
CA GLY A 17 7.62 6.18 -0.22
C GLY A 17 8.96 5.51 -0.53
N TYR A 18 9.17 5.15 -1.77
CA TYR A 18 10.46 4.62 -2.22
C TYR A 18 10.76 5.06 -3.65
N GLY A 19 12.04 4.96 -4.03
CA GLY A 19 12.47 5.16 -5.40
C GLY A 19 13.57 4.17 -5.70
N ARG A 20 13.33 3.27 -6.64
CA ARG A 20 14.32 2.27 -7.06
C ARG A 20 14.29 2.12 -8.56
N LYS A 21 15.47 2.17 -9.18
CA LYS A 21 15.63 2.02 -10.62
C LYS A 21 14.96 0.72 -11.09
N GLY A 22 14.16 0.82 -12.14
CA GLY A 22 13.40 -0.31 -12.67
C GLY A 22 12.04 -0.54 -12.02
N LEU A 23 11.72 0.20 -10.93
CA LEU A 23 10.47 0.01 -10.19
C LEU A 23 9.67 1.31 -10.04
N PHE A 24 9.87 2.29 -10.92
CA PHE A 24 9.23 3.60 -10.77
C PHE A 24 7.71 3.58 -11.02
N THR A 25 7.17 2.51 -11.57
CA THR A 25 5.72 2.33 -11.76
C THR A 25 5.17 1.12 -11.01
N THR A 26 5.90 0.63 -10.02
CA THR A 26 5.51 -0.55 -9.26
C THR A 26 5.21 -0.20 -7.81
N LEU A 27 4.04 -0.57 -7.31
CA LEU A 27 3.70 -0.54 -5.90
C LEU A 27 4.01 -1.91 -5.30
N LEU A 28 4.68 -1.92 -4.14
CA LEU A 28 5.07 -3.15 -3.46
C LEU A 28 4.21 -3.32 -2.20
N LEU A 29 3.54 -4.46 -2.08
CA LEU A 29 2.67 -4.76 -0.96
C LEU A 29 3.28 -5.87 -0.10
N GLY A 30 4.09 -5.46 0.87
CA GLY A 30 4.71 -6.34 1.86
C GLY A 30 3.87 -6.46 3.13
N GLY A 31 4.52 -6.76 4.24
CA GLY A 31 3.86 -7.04 5.51
C GLY A 31 3.47 -8.51 5.64
N GLN A 32 3.14 -8.94 6.85
CA GLN A 32 2.88 -10.37 7.11
C GLN A 32 1.44 -10.79 6.84
N ASN A 33 0.48 -9.85 6.72
CA ASN A 33 -0.90 -10.22 6.39
C ASN A 33 -1.07 -10.37 4.88
N ARG A 34 -0.79 -11.56 4.37
CA ARG A 34 -0.79 -11.82 2.93
C ARG A 34 -2.19 -11.85 2.31
N ALA A 35 -3.19 -12.25 3.08
CA ALA A 35 -4.60 -12.20 2.63
C ALA A 35 -5.06 -10.75 2.42
N LEU A 36 -4.73 -9.86 3.35
CA LEU A 36 -5.02 -8.44 3.21
C LEU A 36 -4.24 -7.83 2.05
N ALA A 37 -2.97 -8.19 1.88
CA ALA A 37 -2.16 -7.72 0.76
C ALA A 37 -2.78 -8.08 -0.59
N SER A 38 -3.24 -9.31 -0.74
CA SER A 38 -3.91 -9.77 -1.96
C SER A 38 -5.23 -9.02 -2.20
N HIS A 39 -6.00 -8.79 -1.14
CA HIS A 39 -7.25 -8.02 -1.21
C HIS A 39 -7.01 -6.58 -1.67
N VAL A 40 -6.05 -5.90 -1.03
CA VAL A 40 -5.67 -4.52 -1.39
C VAL A 40 -5.14 -4.47 -2.82
N ALA A 41 -4.28 -5.43 -3.20
CA ALA A 41 -3.71 -5.49 -4.55
C ALA A 41 -4.80 -5.56 -5.63
N GLY A 42 -5.85 -6.34 -5.40
CA GLY A 42 -6.98 -6.42 -6.34
C GLY A 42 -7.64 -5.08 -6.57
N HIS A 43 -7.90 -4.33 -5.51
CA HIS A 43 -8.49 -2.99 -5.62
C HIS A 43 -7.53 -1.98 -6.25
N LEU A 44 -6.25 -2.06 -5.95
CA LEU A 44 -5.26 -1.15 -6.55
C LEU A 44 -5.06 -1.43 -8.03
N ARG A 45 -5.11 -2.68 -8.47
CA ARG A 45 -5.04 -3.01 -9.91
C ARG A 45 -6.20 -2.40 -10.68
N THR A 46 -7.38 -2.38 -10.10
CA THR A 46 -8.55 -1.73 -10.72
C THR A 46 -8.38 -0.21 -10.75
N ALA A 47 -7.92 0.39 -9.66
CA ALA A 47 -7.82 1.84 -9.54
C ALA A 47 -6.62 2.44 -10.30
N LEU A 48 -5.54 1.66 -10.47
CA LEU A 48 -4.26 2.12 -11.01
C LEU A 48 -3.80 1.25 -12.19
N PRO A 49 -4.53 1.24 -13.31
CA PRO A 49 -4.19 0.35 -14.45
C PRO A 49 -2.83 0.68 -15.08
N ALA A 50 -2.29 1.88 -14.87
CA ALA A 50 -0.98 2.27 -15.39
C ALA A 50 0.19 1.80 -14.52
N TYR A 51 -0.09 1.10 -13.41
CA TYR A 51 0.94 0.64 -12.47
C TYR A 51 0.96 -0.87 -12.37
N GLU A 52 2.11 -1.39 -11.98
CA GLU A 52 2.24 -2.77 -11.54
C GLU A 52 2.01 -2.82 -10.03
N ILE A 53 1.21 -3.76 -9.58
CA ILE A 53 0.91 -3.97 -8.17
C ILE A 53 1.51 -5.32 -7.78
N GLU A 54 2.61 -5.30 -7.04
CA GLU A 54 3.33 -6.52 -6.67
C GLU A 54 2.96 -6.94 -5.26
N ASP A 55 2.27 -8.06 -5.11
CA ASP A 55 1.92 -8.65 -3.82
C ASP A 55 2.56 -10.01 -3.56
N ASP A 56 3.40 -10.48 -4.46
CA ASP A 56 4.17 -11.71 -4.25
C ASP A 56 5.50 -11.37 -3.57
N LEU A 57 5.70 -11.85 -2.35
CA LEU A 57 6.92 -11.61 -1.59
C LEU A 57 8.18 -12.07 -2.31
N ALA A 58 8.09 -13.10 -3.16
CA ALA A 58 9.23 -13.58 -3.94
C ALA A 58 9.78 -12.52 -4.90
N ASN A 59 8.94 -11.56 -5.30
CA ASN A 59 9.28 -10.50 -6.25
C ASN A 59 9.53 -9.15 -5.57
N ILE A 60 9.40 -9.07 -4.24
CA ILE A 60 9.63 -7.85 -3.49
C ILE A 60 11.04 -7.88 -2.91
N PRO A 61 11.87 -6.82 -3.12
CA PRO A 61 13.18 -6.75 -2.47
C PRO A 61 13.06 -6.92 -0.96
N SER A 62 13.94 -7.73 -0.36
CA SER A 62 13.82 -8.12 1.04
C SER A 62 13.82 -6.93 2.01
N ASP A 63 14.54 -5.87 1.69
CA ASP A 63 14.59 -4.65 2.49
C ASP A 63 13.30 -3.82 2.42
N LEU A 64 12.43 -4.11 1.46
CA LEU A 64 11.14 -3.42 1.26
C LEU A 64 9.93 -4.31 1.56
N ALA A 65 10.18 -5.55 1.99
CA ALA A 65 9.11 -6.54 2.16
C ALA A 65 8.35 -6.42 3.48
N GLY A 66 8.87 -5.69 4.47
CA GLY A 66 8.18 -5.47 5.74
C GLY A 66 7.89 -6.74 6.52
N GLN A 67 8.80 -7.73 6.52
CA GLN A 67 8.56 -9.05 7.11
C GLN A 67 9.07 -9.21 8.55
N HIS A 68 9.84 -8.25 9.07
CA HIS A 68 10.40 -8.37 10.40
C HIS A 68 9.29 -8.33 11.47
N ASN A 69 9.38 -9.20 12.47
CA ASN A 69 8.36 -9.27 13.53
C ASN A 69 8.24 -7.99 14.35
N ASP A 70 9.33 -7.23 14.50
CA ASP A 70 9.33 -5.98 15.27
C ASP A 70 8.86 -4.78 14.44
N ASN A 71 8.67 -4.94 13.13
CA ASN A 71 8.08 -3.89 12.31
C ASN A 71 6.66 -3.60 12.82
N PRO A 72 6.30 -2.33 13.12
CA PRO A 72 4.98 -1.99 13.63
C PRO A 72 3.82 -2.55 12.81
N VAL A 73 3.99 -2.69 11.50
CA VAL A 73 2.97 -3.26 10.62
C VAL A 73 2.60 -4.69 11.03
N ASN A 74 3.51 -5.43 11.65
CA ASN A 74 3.32 -6.83 12.02
C ASN A 74 3.01 -7.03 13.51
N ARG A 75 2.89 -5.94 14.28
CA ARG A 75 2.69 -6.02 15.74
C ARG A 75 1.21 -5.93 16.14
N VAL A 76 0.32 -5.57 15.23
CA VAL A 76 -1.12 -5.60 15.49
C VAL A 76 -1.63 -7.05 15.46
N ARG A 77 -2.81 -7.28 16.03
CA ARG A 77 -3.36 -8.64 16.25
C ARG A 77 -3.31 -9.51 15.00
N ASN A 78 -3.79 -9.00 13.88
CA ASN A 78 -3.87 -9.75 12.62
C ASN A 78 -2.81 -9.30 11.61
N ARG A 79 -1.76 -8.62 12.05
CA ARG A 79 -0.69 -8.14 11.19
C ARG A 79 -1.21 -7.10 10.19
N GLY A 80 -0.37 -6.72 9.24
CA GLY A 80 -0.76 -5.69 8.29
C GLY A 80 -0.04 -5.79 6.95
N VAL A 81 -0.25 -4.75 6.16
CA VAL A 81 0.34 -4.59 4.83
C VAL A 81 1.20 -3.33 4.84
N GLN A 82 2.43 -3.46 4.36
CA GLN A 82 3.32 -2.33 4.11
C GLN A 82 3.31 -2.03 2.62
N ILE A 83 2.87 -0.84 2.24
CA ILE A 83 2.82 -0.43 0.84
C ILE A 83 3.96 0.54 0.58
N GLU A 84 4.80 0.21 -0.40
CA GLU A 84 5.85 1.08 -0.90
C GLU A 84 5.36 1.77 -2.17
N LEU A 85 5.31 3.09 -2.15
CA LEU A 85 4.79 3.92 -3.24
C LEU A 85 5.92 4.55 -4.04
N PRO A 86 5.98 4.32 -5.37
CA PRO A 86 6.95 5.01 -6.22
C PRO A 86 6.57 6.49 -6.39
N PRO A 87 7.52 7.35 -6.85
CA PRO A 87 7.29 8.79 -6.92
C PRO A 87 6.07 9.19 -7.77
N ARG A 88 5.82 8.50 -8.87
CA ARG A 88 4.74 8.86 -9.80
C ARG A 88 3.37 8.84 -9.12
N VAL A 89 3.07 7.81 -8.36
CA VAL A 89 1.75 7.70 -7.71
C VAL A 89 1.60 8.67 -6.55
N ARG A 90 2.72 9.16 -6.00
CA ARG A 90 2.72 10.16 -4.92
C ARG A 90 2.61 11.61 -5.44
N GLY A 91 2.59 11.80 -6.78
CA GLY A 91 2.54 13.13 -7.36
C GLY A 91 3.87 13.86 -7.35
N SER A 92 4.99 13.15 -7.18
CA SER A 92 6.32 13.77 -7.04
C SER A 92 7.29 13.45 -8.18
N SER A 93 6.83 12.82 -9.25
CA SER A 93 7.66 12.53 -10.43
C SER A 93 7.57 13.64 -11.47
N PRO A 94 8.50 13.68 -12.46
CA PRO A 94 8.44 14.64 -13.55
C PRO A 94 7.13 14.62 -14.35
N LEU A 95 6.38 13.53 -14.32
CA LEU A 95 5.06 13.49 -14.95
C LEU A 95 4.14 14.60 -14.46
N TRP A 96 4.29 15.03 -13.21
CA TRP A 96 3.41 16.00 -12.56
C TRP A 96 4.02 17.39 -12.39
N TRP A 97 5.19 17.65 -12.94
CA TRP A 97 5.93 18.88 -12.68
C TRP A 97 5.16 20.16 -13.06
N ASP A 98 4.23 20.06 -14.01
CA ASP A 98 3.37 21.17 -14.46
C ASP A 98 1.93 21.03 -13.96
N TRP A 99 1.66 20.12 -13.01
CA TRP A 99 0.31 19.97 -12.44
C TRP A 99 -0.07 21.20 -11.61
N GLU A 100 -1.14 21.87 -12.02
CA GLU A 100 -1.67 23.05 -11.35
C GLU A 100 -3.10 22.85 -10.85
N GLY A 101 -3.66 21.65 -11.06
CA GLY A 101 -5.05 21.36 -10.75
C GLY A 101 -5.41 21.60 -9.31
N PRO A 102 -6.71 21.70 -8.99
CA PRO A 102 -7.14 21.79 -7.62
C PRO A 102 -6.92 20.44 -6.96
N HIS A 103 -6.52 20.12 -5.91
CA HIS A 103 -6.38 18.82 -5.29
C HIS A 103 -5.07 18.11 -5.65
N LEU A 104 -4.99 16.88 -5.21
CA LEU A 104 -3.87 15.97 -5.48
C LEU A 104 -3.86 15.55 -6.95
N THR A 105 -2.71 15.10 -7.42
CA THR A 105 -2.61 14.61 -8.80
C THR A 105 -3.57 13.44 -9.04
N PRO A 106 -4.02 13.23 -10.29
CA PRO A 106 -5.02 12.19 -10.60
C PRO A 106 -4.64 10.78 -10.12
N HIS A 107 -3.38 10.38 -10.26
CA HIS A 107 -2.95 9.04 -9.83
C HIS A 107 -2.98 8.91 -8.30
N THR A 108 -2.67 9.97 -7.56
CA THR A 108 -2.78 9.97 -6.10
C THR A 108 -4.24 9.83 -5.66
N LEU A 109 -5.16 10.51 -6.33
CA LEU A 109 -6.60 10.38 -6.05
C LEU A 109 -7.09 8.96 -6.34
N SER A 110 -6.64 8.34 -7.44
CA SER A 110 -6.97 6.95 -7.77
C SER A 110 -6.44 5.97 -6.72
N LEU A 111 -5.22 6.20 -6.23
CA LEU A 111 -4.66 5.42 -5.13
C LEU A 111 -5.55 5.48 -3.89
N ILE A 112 -5.98 6.67 -3.50
CA ILE A 112 -6.86 6.86 -2.35
C ILE A 112 -8.17 6.11 -2.54
N THR A 113 -8.77 6.20 -3.72
CA THR A 113 -10.00 5.46 -4.05
C THR A 113 -9.80 3.95 -3.88
N GLY A 114 -8.71 3.41 -4.39
CA GLY A 114 -8.40 1.99 -4.25
C GLY A 114 -8.22 1.56 -2.80
N LEU A 115 -7.54 2.38 -1.99
CA LEU A 115 -7.35 2.10 -0.57
C LEU A 115 -8.66 2.18 0.21
N VAL A 116 -9.50 3.16 -0.05
CA VAL A 116 -10.82 3.30 0.58
C VAL A 116 -11.70 2.10 0.25
N ASN A 117 -11.75 1.70 -1.01
CA ASN A 117 -12.52 0.53 -1.42
C ASN A 117 -11.99 -0.76 -0.76
N SER A 118 -10.68 -0.88 -0.63
CA SER A 118 -10.06 -2.00 0.09
C SER A 118 -10.52 -2.06 1.55
N ALA A 119 -10.48 -0.93 2.24
CA ALA A 119 -10.87 -0.84 3.65
C ALA A 119 -12.35 -1.16 3.84
N ASN A 120 -13.21 -0.61 2.98
CA ASN A 120 -14.66 -0.78 3.09
C ASN A 120 -15.12 -2.21 2.82
N THR A 121 -14.38 -2.98 2.04
CA THR A 121 -14.77 -4.34 1.65
C THR A 121 -14.05 -5.42 2.44
N TRP A 122 -13.00 -5.11 3.19
CA TRP A 122 -12.23 -6.10 3.95
C TRP A 122 -13.07 -6.76 5.05
N TYR A 123 -13.88 -6.00 5.75
CA TYR A 123 -14.75 -6.52 6.79
C TYR A 123 -15.68 -7.62 6.27
N HIS A 124 -16.32 -7.40 5.12
CA HIS A 124 -17.23 -8.38 4.51
C HIS A 124 -16.50 -9.66 4.11
N LYS A 125 -15.31 -9.52 3.52
CA LYS A 125 -14.49 -10.67 3.13
C LYS A 125 -14.04 -11.49 4.33
N LYS A 126 -13.75 -10.85 5.45
CA LYS A 126 -13.32 -11.51 6.68
C LYS A 126 -14.47 -12.25 7.38
N ALA A 127 -15.70 -11.81 7.24
CA ALA A 127 -16.87 -12.40 7.83
C ALA A 127 -17.31 -13.72 7.16
N VAL A 128 -16.80 -14.01 5.97
CA VAL A 128 -17.01 -15.26 5.24
C VAL A 128 -15.93 -16.25 5.58
#